data_224d8b16e045d8e6007e7b68de2d1f31
#
_entry.id   224d8b16e045d8e6007e7b68de2d1f31
#
_cell.length_a   1.000
_cell.length_b   1.000
_cell.length_c   1.000
_cell.angle_alpha   90.00
_cell.angle_beta   90.00
_cell.angle_gamma   90.00
#
_symmetry.space_group_name_H-M   'P 1'
#
loop_
_entity.id
_entity.type
_entity.pdbx_description
1 polymer ?
#
loop_
_entity_poly.entity_id
_entity_poly.type
_entity_poly.pdbx_seq_one_letter_code
_entity_poly.pdbx_strand_id
1 'polypeptide(L)'
;MNRFQYPVKLAAAEEGGYVVTCRDLPELITQGEGEQDALSQASDAMDEVFATYMIEGTDFPEPSTAKRREHLVAPPAETMAKAALYVAMREAGISKTELAKRLGVDEKEVRRLLDPH
;
A
#
# COMPACT_ATOMS: atom_id res chain seq x y z
N MET A 1 -11.25 3.83 11.02
CA MET A 1 -11.15 3.04 9.80
C MET A 1 -9.72 3.08 9.27
N ASN A 2 -9.18 1.96 8.90
CA ASN A 2 -7.81 1.92 8.40
C ASN A 2 -7.78 2.23 6.90
N ARG A 3 -7.19 3.38 6.55
CA ARG A 3 -7.13 3.87 5.18
C ARG A 3 -6.37 2.96 4.22
N PHE A 4 -5.45 2.15 4.74
CA PHE A 4 -4.56 1.34 3.91
C PHE A 4 -4.83 -0.15 4.01
N GLN A 5 -5.99 -0.53 4.51
CA GLN A 5 -6.44 -1.92 4.45
C GLN A 5 -7.38 -2.09 3.27
N TYR A 6 -6.98 -2.94 2.34
CA TYR A 6 -7.75 -3.16 1.12
C TYR A 6 -8.29 -4.58 1.08
N PRO A 7 -9.51 -4.78 0.56
CA PRO A 7 -10.07 -6.11 0.44
C PRO A 7 -9.42 -6.87 -0.71
N VAL A 8 -8.92 -8.06 -0.42
CA VAL A 8 -8.33 -8.94 -1.42
C VAL A 8 -9.15 -10.21 -1.55
N LYS A 9 -9.13 -10.79 -2.73
CA LYS A 9 -9.83 -12.03 -3.03
C LYS A 9 -8.82 -13.14 -3.28
N LEU A 10 -9.05 -14.30 -2.66
CA LEU A 10 -8.25 -15.48 -2.88
C LEU A 10 -9.05 -16.45 -3.75
N ALA A 11 -8.49 -16.78 -4.91
CA ALA A 11 -9.12 -17.75 -5.81
C ALA A 11 -8.24 -18.99 -5.91
N ALA A 12 -8.82 -20.15 -5.65
CA ALA A 12 -8.07 -21.41 -5.73
C ALA A 12 -7.55 -21.62 -7.15
N ALA A 13 -6.26 -21.96 -7.26
CA ALA A 13 -5.63 -22.26 -8.55
C ALA A 13 -5.70 -23.75 -8.84
N GLU A 14 -5.80 -24.11 -10.11
CA GLU A 14 -5.87 -25.51 -10.53
C GLU A 14 -4.67 -26.33 -10.08
N GLU A 15 -3.51 -25.68 -10.04
CA GLU A 15 -2.23 -26.29 -9.69
C GLU A 15 -1.99 -26.36 -8.17
N GLY A 16 -2.95 -25.89 -7.39
CA GLY A 16 -2.84 -25.76 -5.95
C GLY A 16 -2.52 -24.31 -5.55
N GLY A 17 -2.77 -23.98 -4.30
CA GLY A 17 -2.57 -22.65 -3.80
C GLY A 17 -3.66 -21.68 -4.24
N TYR A 18 -3.36 -20.39 -4.06
CA TYR A 18 -4.33 -19.33 -4.34
C TYR A 18 -3.69 -18.21 -5.16
N VAL A 19 -4.49 -17.68 -6.09
CA VAL A 19 -4.17 -16.42 -6.76
C VAL A 19 -4.87 -15.30 -6.00
N VAL A 20 -4.15 -14.22 -5.73
CA VAL A 20 -4.67 -13.09 -4.97
C VAL A 20 -4.84 -11.88 -5.87
N THR A 21 -6.03 -11.30 -5.83
CA THR A 21 -6.32 -10.05 -6.56
C THR A 21 -6.98 -9.05 -5.63
N CYS A 22 -6.95 -7.77 -6.02
CA CYS A 22 -7.55 -6.69 -5.24
C CYS A 22 -8.29 -5.76 -6.19
N ARG A 23 -9.61 -5.62 -6.00
CA ARG A 23 -10.40 -4.78 -6.90
C ARG A 23 -10.08 -3.30 -6.80
N ASP A 24 -9.63 -2.85 -5.63
CA ASP A 24 -9.24 -1.45 -5.45
C ASP A 24 -7.84 -1.15 -5.99
N LEU A 25 -6.99 -2.17 -6.03
CA LEU A 25 -5.61 -2.06 -6.51
C LEU A 25 -5.41 -3.07 -7.64
N PRO A 26 -5.84 -2.73 -8.87
CA PRO A 26 -5.82 -3.71 -9.97
C PRO A 26 -4.44 -4.19 -10.36
N GLU A 27 -3.39 -3.46 -9.99
CA GLU A 27 -2.01 -3.86 -10.23
C GLU A 27 -1.56 -4.99 -9.30
N LEU A 28 -2.28 -5.21 -8.21
CA LEU A 28 -1.92 -6.23 -7.24
C LEU A 28 -2.39 -7.60 -7.73
N ILE A 29 -1.44 -8.44 -8.12
CA ILE A 29 -1.68 -9.84 -8.46
C ILE A 29 -0.51 -10.62 -7.88
N THR A 30 -0.82 -11.59 -7.02
CA THR A 30 0.20 -12.44 -6.43
C THR A 30 -0.37 -13.82 -6.15
N GLN A 31 0.40 -14.68 -5.54
CA GLN A 31 -0.05 -16.04 -5.24
C GLN A 31 0.63 -16.54 -3.97
N GLY A 32 0.03 -17.55 -3.37
CA GLY A 32 0.56 -18.21 -2.19
C GLY A 32 0.09 -19.64 -2.14
N GLU A 33 0.79 -20.47 -1.36
CA GLU A 33 0.50 -21.90 -1.27
C GLU A 33 -0.72 -22.22 -0.42
N GLY A 34 -0.93 -21.45 0.66
CA GLY A 34 -2.08 -21.59 1.53
C GLY A 34 -2.67 -20.23 1.79
N GLU A 35 -3.75 -20.19 2.56
CA GLU A 35 -4.44 -18.94 2.85
C GLU A 35 -3.54 -17.94 3.56
N GLN A 36 -2.84 -18.34 4.63
CA GLN A 36 -1.96 -17.44 5.36
C GLN A 36 -0.80 -16.96 4.49
N ASP A 37 -0.19 -17.85 3.73
CA ASP A 37 0.89 -17.49 2.83
C ASP A 37 0.40 -16.51 1.77
N ALA A 38 -0.78 -16.75 1.20
CA ALA A 38 -1.37 -15.88 0.19
C ALA A 38 -1.61 -14.47 0.74
N LEU A 39 -2.09 -14.36 1.98
CA LEU A 39 -2.32 -13.06 2.61
C LEU A 39 -1.01 -12.35 2.91
N SER A 40 0.02 -13.08 3.32
CA SER A 40 1.36 -12.54 3.52
C SER A 40 1.96 -12.01 2.21
N GLN A 41 1.81 -12.79 1.14
CA GLN A 41 2.27 -12.37 -0.20
C GLN A 41 1.51 -11.13 -0.68
N ALA A 42 0.22 -11.04 -0.35
CA ALA A 42 -0.57 -9.86 -0.67
C ALA A 42 -0.03 -8.61 0.01
N SER A 43 0.31 -8.70 1.30
CA SER A 43 0.90 -7.59 2.03
C SER A 43 2.22 -7.14 1.39
N ASP A 44 3.08 -8.09 1.06
CA ASP A 44 4.36 -7.80 0.40
C ASP A 44 4.16 -7.18 -0.99
N ALA A 45 3.19 -7.67 -1.75
CA ALA A 45 2.87 -7.12 -3.06
C ALA A 45 2.35 -5.69 -2.96
N MET A 46 1.62 -5.36 -1.89
CA MET A 46 1.16 -4.01 -1.64
C MET A 46 2.31 -3.03 -1.48
N ASP A 47 3.45 -3.47 -0.93
CA ASP A 47 4.63 -2.62 -0.81
C ASP A 47 5.04 -2.09 -2.19
N GLU A 48 5.10 -2.95 -3.19
CA GLU A 48 5.45 -2.55 -4.56
C GLU A 48 4.39 -1.66 -5.21
N VAL A 49 3.12 -1.99 -5.01
CA VAL A 49 2.02 -1.18 -5.58
C VAL A 49 2.01 0.21 -4.96
N PHE A 50 2.17 0.31 -3.64
CA PHE A 50 2.21 1.60 -2.96
C PHE A 50 3.43 2.41 -3.41
N ALA A 51 4.58 1.75 -3.56
CA ALA A 51 5.79 2.41 -4.05
C ALA A 51 5.56 3.04 -5.43
N THR A 52 4.91 2.29 -6.32
CA THR A 52 4.59 2.78 -7.67
C THR A 52 3.69 4.01 -7.60
N TYR A 53 2.65 3.97 -6.78
CA TYR A 53 1.74 5.11 -6.64
C TYR A 53 2.48 6.36 -6.12
N MET A 54 3.36 6.19 -5.15
CA MET A 54 4.11 7.31 -4.58
C MET A 54 5.12 7.88 -5.58
N ILE A 55 5.78 7.01 -6.36
CA ILE A 55 6.73 7.44 -7.40
C ILE A 55 6.02 8.20 -8.51
N GLU A 56 4.86 7.72 -8.93
CA GLU A 56 4.09 8.33 -10.01
C GLU A 56 3.26 9.55 -9.57
N GLY A 57 3.17 9.80 -8.27
CA GLY A 57 2.35 10.90 -7.75
C GLY A 57 0.86 10.64 -7.86
N THR A 58 0.46 9.38 -7.82
CA THR A 58 -0.94 8.97 -7.94
C THR A 58 -1.60 8.93 -6.57
N ASP A 59 -2.87 9.30 -6.50
CA ASP A 59 -3.63 9.20 -5.27
C ASP A 59 -3.99 7.74 -4.97
N PHE A 60 -3.95 7.37 -3.68
CA PHE A 60 -4.42 6.06 -3.26
C PHE A 60 -5.94 6.01 -3.31
N PRO A 61 -6.53 4.95 -3.85
CA PRO A 61 -7.99 4.83 -3.83
C PRO A 61 -8.50 4.64 -2.40
N GLU A 62 -9.73 5.07 -2.17
CA GLU A 62 -10.40 4.79 -0.90
C GLU A 62 -10.66 3.29 -0.80
N PRO A 63 -10.29 2.64 0.31
CA PRO A 63 -10.58 1.23 0.46
C PRO A 63 -12.07 0.95 0.44
N SER A 64 -12.48 -0.01 -0.36
CA SER A 64 -13.87 -0.47 -0.38
C SER A 64 -14.17 -1.29 0.87
N THR A 65 -15.43 -1.39 1.21
CA THR A 65 -15.87 -2.28 2.27
C THR A 65 -15.71 -3.73 1.80
N ALA A 66 -15.09 -4.56 2.63
CA ALA A 66 -14.87 -5.95 2.28
C ALA A 66 -16.18 -6.67 2.07
N LYS A 67 -16.27 -7.43 0.99
CA LYS A 67 -17.40 -8.31 0.72
C LYS A 67 -17.17 -9.64 1.42
N ARG A 68 -18.22 -10.46 1.46
CA ARG A 68 -18.09 -11.81 1.97
C ARG A 68 -17.00 -12.54 1.18
N ARG A 69 -16.13 -13.24 1.88
CA ARG A 69 -14.99 -13.99 1.33
C ARG A 69 -13.81 -13.13 0.89
N GLU A 70 -13.89 -11.82 1.10
CA GLU A 70 -12.72 -10.97 0.93
C GLU A 70 -12.01 -10.81 2.27
N HIS A 71 -10.70 -10.63 2.22
CA HIS A 71 -9.87 -10.42 3.40
C HIS A 71 -9.26 -9.02 3.35
N LEU A 72 -9.28 -8.32 4.47
CA LEU A 72 -8.62 -7.01 4.55
C LEU A 72 -7.14 -7.22 4.78
N VAL A 73 -6.32 -6.63 3.92
CA VAL A 73 -4.86 -6.74 3.99
C VAL A 73 -4.26 -5.35 3.94
N ALA A 74 -3.25 -5.13 4.79
CA ALA A 74 -2.48 -3.89 4.81
C ALA A 74 -1.06 -4.19 4.35
N PRO A 75 -0.35 -3.19 3.78
CA PRO A 75 1.07 -3.36 3.49
C PRO A 75 1.88 -3.43 4.78
N PRO A 76 3.19 -3.75 4.69
CA PRO A 76 4.05 -3.71 5.88
C PRO A 76 3.98 -2.35 6.58
N ALA A 77 4.20 -2.36 7.89
CA ALA A 77 4.05 -1.15 8.72
C ALA A 77 4.89 0.03 8.24
N GLU A 78 6.11 -0.23 7.79
CA GLU A 78 6.99 0.81 7.27
C GLU A 78 6.39 1.48 6.04
N THR A 79 5.84 0.68 5.14
CA THR A 79 5.17 1.17 3.93
C THR A 79 3.95 2.01 4.29
N MET A 80 3.17 1.56 5.27
CA MET A 80 1.99 2.29 5.76
C MET A 80 2.37 3.66 6.29
N ALA A 81 3.47 3.75 7.04
CA ALA A 81 3.94 5.01 7.59
C ALA A 81 4.33 5.99 6.48
N LYS A 82 5.05 5.52 5.47
CA LYS A 82 5.44 6.34 4.31
C LYS A 82 4.21 6.79 3.53
N ALA A 83 3.25 5.90 3.31
CA ALA A 83 2.02 6.23 2.60
C ALA A 83 1.18 7.26 3.36
N ALA A 84 1.10 7.14 4.67
CA ALA A 84 0.36 8.10 5.50
C ALA A 84 0.97 9.50 5.38
N LEU A 85 2.29 9.60 5.41
CA LEU A 85 2.99 10.88 5.24
C LEU A 85 2.76 11.45 3.85
N TYR A 86 2.84 10.61 2.82
CA TYR A 86 2.60 10.98 1.43
C TYR A 86 1.19 11.58 1.27
N VAL A 87 0.18 10.88 1.78
CA VAL A 87 -1.21 11.34 1.70
C VAL A 87 -1.40 12.66 2.45
N ALA A 88 -0.83 12.78 3.66
CA ALA A 88 -0.93 13.99 4.46
C ALA A 88 -0.33 15.19 3.73
N MET A 89 0.81 15.02 3.08
CA MET A 89 1.44 16.08 2.29
C MET A 89 0.56 16.52 1.12
N ARG A 90 -0.01 15.54 0.41
CA ARG A 90 -0.88 15.84 -0.73
C ARG A 90 -2.15 16.56 -0.32
N GLU A 91 -2.77 16.13 0.77
CA GLU A 91 -3.97 16.77 1.30
C GLU A 91 -3.70 18.19 1.80
N ALA A 92 -2.53 18.41 2.39
CA ALA A 92 -2.12 19.74 2.87
C ALA A 92 -1.56 20.60 1.77
N GLY A 93 -1.28 20.06 0.60
CA GLY A 93 -0.70 20.80 -0.51
C GLY A 93 0.70 21.30 -0.25
N ILE A 94 1.47 20.60 0.57
CA ILE A 94 2.84 21.00 0.90
C ILE A 94 3.87 20.19 0.14
N SER A 95 4.99 20.84 -0.18
CA SER A 95 6.12 20.21 -0.85
C SER A 95 7.04 19.52 0.16
N LYS A 96 7.98 18.73 -0.34
CA LYS A 96 9.03 18.14 0.49
C LYS A 96 9.86 19.21 1.18
N THR A 97 10.15 20.33 0.48
CA THR A 97 10.88 21.47 1.04
C THR A 97 10.14 22.08 2.21
N GLU A 98 8.82 22.29 2.05
CA GLU A 98 7.99 22.85 3.12
C GLU A 98 7.91 21.89 4.32
N LEU A 99 7.80 20.60 4.06
CA LEU A 99 7.78 19.61 5.13
C LEU A 99 9.10 19.61 5.91
N ALA A 100 10.23 19.69 5.20
CA ALA A 100 11.54 19.76 5.83
C ALA A 100 11.64 20.95 6.77
N LYS A 101 11.14 22.10 6.32
CA LYS A 101 11.08 23.31 7.13
C LYS A 101 10.27 23.12 8.41
N ARG A 102 9.08 22.55 8.27
CA ARG A 102 8.19 22.33 9.42
C ARG A 102 8.74 21.33 10.42
N LEU A 103 9.50 20.36 9.95
CA LEU A 103 10.12 19.36 10.81
C LEU A 103 11.48 19.79 11.36
N GLY A 104 12.05 20.87 10.81
CA GLY A 104 13.38 21.33 11.22
C GLY A 104 14.49 20.39 10.78
N VAL A 105 14.33 19.72 9.64
CA VAL A 105 15.32 18.78 9.09
C VAL A 105 15.67 19.16 7.66
N ASP A 106 16.70 18.53 7.11
CA ASP A 106 17.08 18.72 5.71
C ASP A 106 16.07 18.09 4.76
N GLU A 107 15.95 18.67 3.57
CA GLU A 107 15.12 18.10 2.52
C GLU A 107 15.55 16.68 2.17
N LYS A 108 16.84 16.38 2.26
CA LYS A 108 17.36 15.01 2.08
C LYS A 108 16.71 14.02 3.03
N GLU A 109 16.50 14.42 4.28
CA GLU A 109 15.85 13.57 5.28
C GLU A 109 14.41 13.28 4.89
N VAL A 110 13.69 14.28 4.39
CA VAL A 110 12.32 14.11 3.94
C VAL A 110 12.28 13.17 2.74
N ARG A 111 13.19 13.32 1.79
CA ARG A 111 13.26 12.43 0.63
C ARG A 111 13.50 10.99 1.05
N ARG A 112 14.40 10.79 2.02
CA ARG A 112 14.69 9.47 2.54
C ARG A 112 13.48 8.86 3.24
N LEU A 113 12.74 9.64 4.03
CA LEU A 113 11.53 9.19 4.72
C LEU A 113 10.43 8.79 3.75
N LEU A 114 10.38 9.45 2.59
CA LEU A 114 9.35 9.19 1.57
C LEU A 114 9.81 8.19 0.51
N ASP A 115 11.08 7.82 0.51
CA ASP A 115 11.61 6.84 -0.43
C ASP A 115 10.94 5.50 -0.16
N PRO A 116 10.21 4.94 -1.15
CA PRO A 116 9.53 3.67 -0.97
C PRO A 116 10.48 2.48 -0.78
N HIS A 117 11.72 2.61 -1.17
CA HIS A 117 12.74 1.56 -1.02
C HIS A 117 14.01 2.05 -0.30
#